data_ede5c2ed8a3e4d22f198db3e737e603f
#
_entry.id   ede5c2ed8a3e4d22f198db3e737e603f
#
_cell.length_a   1.000
_cell.length_b   1.000
_cell.length_c   1.000
_cell.angle_alpha   90.00
_cell.angle_beta   90.00
_cell.angle_gamma   90.00
#
_symmetry.space_group_name_H-M   'P 1'
#
loop_
_entity.id
_entity.type
_entity.pdbx_description
1 polymer ?
#
loop_
_entity_poly.entity_id
_entity_poly.type
_entity_poly.pdbx_seq_one_letter_code
_entity_poly.pdbx_strand_id
1 'polypeptide(L)'
;MSYNIDLSGRVAFVSGASSGLGEQFARTLSQAGASVVLAARRVDRLKTLRAEIESQGGDAHVVAMDVTDPDSIKAAIAHAETDMGTIDILVNNSGVSTTQKLVDVSPDDYDYVKDTNTRGAFFVAQEVAKRMIARSRGAAPGTFTGGRIVNVASMAGLRPLSQIGVYAMSKAAVIHMTKAMALEWGKFGINVNALCPGYIDTEINHQHWQTEAGQKLINMLPRKRVGQPKDLDLSLLMLCANESHFINGAILSADDGFGA
;
A
#
# COMPACT_ATOMS: atom_id res chain seq x y z
N MET A 1 -20.28 21.33 9.83
CA MET A 1 -19.74 19.98 10.12
C MET A 1 -18.27 20.00 9.72
N SER A 2 -17.35 19.74 10.62
CA SER A 2 -15.95 19.49 10.28
C SER A 2 -15.81 18.00 9.98
N TYR A 3 -15.36 17.65 8.77
CA TYR A 3 -14.96 16.27 8.48
C TYR A 3 -13.59 16.05 9.11
N ASN A 4 -13.51 15.16 10.07
CA ASN A 4 -12.25 14.68 10.63
C ASN A 4 -12.16 13.17 10.38
N ILE A 5 -11.07 12.70 9.78
CA ILE A 5 -10.84 11.28 9.60
C ILE A 5 -10.23 10.75 10.91
N ASP A 6 -11.01 9.96 11.62
CA ASP A 6 -10.62 9.32 12.88
C ASP A 6 -10.58 7.79 12.69
N LEU A 7 -9.41 7.20 12.88
CA LEU A 7 -9.16 5.77 12.80
C LEU A 7 -8.95 5.12 14.17
N SER A 8 -9.30 5.81 15.25
CA SER A 8 -9.18 5.29 16.61
C SER A 8 -9.92 3.95 16.77
N GLY A 9 -9.28 3.01 17.43
CA GLY A 9 -9.79 1.66 17.61
C GLY A 9 -9.69 0.75 16.37
N ARG A 10 -9.03 1.19 15.28
CA ARG A 10 -8.77 0.38 14.09
C ARG A 10 -7.32 -0.11 14.09
N VAL A 11 -7.13 -1.34 13.63
CA VAL A 11 -5.79 -1.92 13.39
C VAL A 11 -5.47 -1.85 11.91
N ALA A 12 -4.38 -1.15 11.58
CA ALA A 12 -3.89 -0.97 10.21
C ALA A 12 -2.61 -1.79 9.98
N PHE A 13 -2.65 -2.73 9.04
CA PHE A 13 -1.49 -3.52 8.62
C PHE A 13 -0.85 -2.88 7.37
N VAL A 14 0.42 -2.50 7.48
CA VAL A 14 1.16 -1.86 6.39
C VAL A 14 2.29 -2.76 5.92
N SER A 15 2.18 -3.31 4.70
CA SER A 15 3.27 -4.07 4.08
C SER A 15 4.31 -3.14 3.46
N GLY A 16 5.59 -3.54 3.52
CA GLY A 16 6.68 -2.70 3.01
C GLY A 16 6.92 -1.43 3.83
N ALA A 17 6.62 -1.45 5.14
CA ALA A 17 6.69 -0.30 6.03
C ALA A 17 8.12 0.16 6.37
N SER A 18 9.17 -0.53 5.89
CA SER A 18 10.56 -0.26 6.28
C SER A 18 11.21 0.93 5.55
N SER A 19 10.55 1.57 4.61
CA SER A 19 11.05 2.75 3.88
C SER A 19 9.99 3.41 3.00
N GLY A 20 10.25 4.63 2.55
CA GLY A 20 9.51 5.32 1.50
C GLY A 20 8.03 5.51 1.81
N LEU A 21 7.16 5.14 0.87
CA LEU A 21 5.71 5.33 1.03
C LEU A 21 5.15 4.53 2.20
N GLY A 22 5.58 3.27 2.38
CA GLY A 22 5.07 2.43 3.48
C GLY A 22 5.37 2.98 4.85
N GLU A 23 6.55 3.55 5.03
CA GLU A 23 6.97 4.23 6.26
C GLU A 23 6.13 5.48 6.52
N GLN A 24 5.91 6.33 5.49
CA GLN A 24 5.04 7.49 5.61
C GLN A 24 3.59 7.09 5.89
N PHE A 25 3.07 6.09 5.20
CA PHE A 25 1.70 5.61 5.41
C PHE A 25 1.46 5.10 6.83
N ALA A 26 2.45 4.42 7.41
CA ALA A 26 2.36 3.98 8.80
C ALA A 26 2.28 5.17 9.77
N ARG A 27 3.11 6.21 9.58
CA ARG A 27 3.02 7.45 10.38
C ARG A 27 1.66 8.12 10.22
N THR A 28 1.18 8.26 9.01
CA THR A 28 -0.09 8.91 8.70
C THR A 28 -1.28 8.21 9.35
N LEU A 29 -1.33 6.88 9.26
CA LEU A 29 -2.39 6.09 9.88
C LEU A 29 -2.35 6.16 11.41
N SER A 30 -1.15 6.10 12.00
CA SER A 30 -0.97 6.27 13.44
C SER A 30 -1.41 7.65 13.92
N GLN A 31 -1.03 8.73 13.20
CA GLN A 31 -1.46 10.09 13.51
C GLN A 31 -2.97 10.28 13.39
N ALA A 32 -3.64 9.47 12.56
CA ALA A 32 -5.10 9.44 12.48
C ALA A 32 -5.75 8.54 13.55
N GLY A 33 -4.99 7.99 14.49
CA GLY A 33 -5.48 7.22 15.65
C GLY A 33 -5.46 5.70 15.48
N ALA A 34 -5.03 5.16 14.35
CA ALA A 34 -4.94 3.72 14.18
C ALA A 34 -3.76 3.11 14.95
N SER A 35 -3.96 1.91 15.53
CA SER A 35 -2.85 1.03 15.92
C SER A 35 -2.24 0.43 14.65
N VAL A 36 -0.91 0.50 14.47
CA VAL A 36 -0.28 0.13 13.21
C VAL A 36 0.61 -1.10 13.33
N VAL A 37 0.43 -2.06 12.43
CA VAL A 37 1.33 -3.19 12.24
C VAL A 37 2.29 -2.89 11.10
N LEU A 38 3.57 -2.85 11.42
CA LEU A 38 4.67 -2.55 10.52
C LEU A 38 5.26 -3.86 9.99
N ALA A 39 5.04 -4.18 8.72
CA ALA A 39 5.45 -5.46 8.15
C ALA A 39 6.49 -5.27 7.03
N ALA A 40 7.66 -5.89 7.17
CA ALA A 40 8.70 -5.97 6.14
C ALA A 40 9.81 -6.95 6.54
N ARG A 41 10.77 -7.19 5.63
CA ARG A 41 11.97 -8.01 5.88
C ARG A 41 13.00 -7.31 6.77
N ARG A 42 13.14 -5.97 6.65
CA ARG A 42 14.15 -5.16 7.36
C ARG A 42 13.66 -4.77 8.75
N VAL A 43 13.69 -5.73 9.68
CA VAL A 43 13.10 -5.60 11.03
C VAL A 43 13.72 -4.43 11.83
N ASP A 44 15.01 -4.17 11.69
CA ASP A 44 15.65 -3.09 12.46
C ASP A 44 15.12 -1.70 12.06
N ARG A 45 14.82 -1.47 10.78
CA ARG A 45 14.17 -0.24 10.33
C ARG A 45 12.74 -0.12 10.88
N LEU A 46 12.01 -1.24 10.96
CA LEU A 46 10.67 -1.27 11.55
C LEU A 46 10.71 -0.92 13.04
N LYS A 47 11.71 -1.42 13.79
CA LYS A 47 11.89 -1.08 15.21
C LYS A 47 12.16 0.41 15.42
N THR A 48 12.95 1.02 14.52
CA THR A 48 13.20 2.48 14.55
C THR A 48 11.91 3.25 14.31
N LEU A 49 11.14 2.88 13.28
CA LEU A 49 9.85 3.51 12.98
C LEU A 49 8.83 3.31 14.11
N ARG A 50 8.80 2.12 14.70
CA ARG A 50 7.98 1.83 15.88
C ARG A 50 8.29 2.79 17.02
N ALA A 51 9.58 2.90 17.41
CA ALA A 51 10.01 3.78 18.49
C ALA A 51 9.64 5.26 18.22
N GLU A 52 9.73 5.70 16.96
CA GLU A 52 9.29 7.04 16.55
C GLU A 52 7.79 7.22 16.74
N ILE A 53 6.96 6.29 16.26
CA ILE A 53 5.51 6.33 16.39
C ILE A 53 5.10 6.32 17.87
N GLU A 54 5.69 5.44 18.69
CA GLU A 54 5.41 5.35 20.13
C GLU A 54 5.81 6.63 20.88
N SER A 55 6.91 7.29 20.47
CA SER A 55 7.34 8.57 21.05
C SER A 55 6.37 9.73 20.79
N GLN A 56 5.54 9.60 19.75
CA GLN A 56 4.47 10.55 19.40
C GLN A 56 3.10 10.16 19.99
N GLY A 57 3.06 9.11 20.84
CA GLY A 57 1.84 8.64 21.49
C GLY A 57 1.02 7.65 20.67
N GLY A 58 1.52 7.20 19.52
CA GLY A 58 0.90 6.16 18.70
C GLY A 58 1.18 4.76 19.24
N ASP A 59 0.45 3.77 18.70
CA ASP A 59 0.62 2.35 19.00
C ASP A 59 1.10 1.61 17.76
N ALA A 60 2.22 0.88 17.87
CA ALA A 60 2.82 0.20 16.72
C ALA A 60 3.43 -1.16 17.09
N HIS A 61 3.24 -2.14 16.21
CA HIS A 61 3.80 -3.48 16.34
C HIS A 61 4.63 -3.86 15.11
N VAL A 62 5.71 -4.62 15.33
CA VAL A 62 6.65 -5.01 14.26
C VAL A 62 6.50 -6.49 13.95
N VAL A 63 6.29 -6.84 12.68
CA VAL A 63 6.30 -8.22 12.19
C VAL A 63 7.27 -8.38 11.02
N ALA A 64 8.11 -9.41 11.10
CA ALA A 64 8.93 -9.81 9.96
C ALA A 64 8.03 -10.47 8.91
N MET A 65 8.12 -10.02 7.65
CA MET A 65 7.34 -10.60 6.56
C MET A 65 8.09 -10.51 5.23
N ASP A 66 8.20 -11.63 4.54
CA ASP A 66 8.55 -11.68 3.13
C ASP A 66 7.28 -11.94 2.30
N VAL A 67 6.91 -10.99 1.46
CA VAL A 67 5.70 -11.10 0.62
C VAL A 67 5.83 -12.12 -0.50
N THR A 68 7.04 -12.59 -0.79
CA THR A 68 7.28 -13.64 -1.80
C THR A 68 7.06 -15.05 -1.24
N ASP A 69 6.99 -15.19 0.10
CA ASP A 69 6.76 -16.44 0.82
C ASP A 69 5.34 -16.48 1.44
N PRO A 70 4.45 -17.35 0.94
CA PRO A 70 3.09 -17.47 1.48
C PRO A 70 3.02 -17.90 2.95
N ASP A 71 3.98 -18.69 3.43
CA ASP A 71 3.97 -19.11 4.83
C ASP A 71 4.45 -18.00 5.75
N SER A 72 5.42 -17.18 5.30
CA SER A 72 5.80 -15.93 5.97
C SER A 72 4.62 -14.96 6.06
N ILE A 73 3.83 -14.81 4.99
CA ILE A 73 2.61 -13.98 5.00
C ILE A 73 1.61 -14.44 6.06
N LYS A 74 1.28 -15.75 6.07
CA LYS A 74 0.32 -16.32 7.05
C LYS A 74 0.80 -16.15 8.49
N ALA A 75 2.07 -16.42 8.74
CA ALA A 75 2.67 -16.31 10.08
C ALA A 75 2.64 -14.83 10.55
N ALA A 76 3.04 -13.90 9.70
CA ALA A 76 3.06 -12.47 10.02
C ALA A 76 1.67 -11.92 10.35
N ILE A 77 0.64 -12.27 9.56
CA ILE A 77 -0.72 -11.82 9.78
C ILE A 77 -1.32 -12.46 11.05
N ALA A 78 -1.05 -13.75 11.29
CA ALA A 78 -1.50 -14.42 12.52
C ALA A 78 -0.88 -13.80 13.78
N HIS A 79 0.44 -13.51 13.73
CA HIS A 79 1.16 -12.85 14.83
C HIS A 79 0.59 -11.44 15.08
N ALA A 80 0.38 -10.65 14.03
CA ALA A 80 -0.21 -9.32 14.15
C ALA A 80 -1.57 -9.34 14.85
N GLU A 81 -2.46 -10.27 14.49
CA GLU A 81 -3.78 -10.37 15.12
C GLU A 81 -3.75 -10.90 16.55
N THR A 82 -2.75 -11.70 16.91
CA THR A 82 -2.55 -12.14 18.30
C THR A 82 -2.19 -10.96 19.20
N ASP A 83 -1.35 -10.05 18.73
CA ASP A 83 -0.79 -8.97 19.54
C ASP A 83 -1.62 -7.69 19.50
N MET A 84 -2.21 -7.38 18.35
CA MET A 84 -2.89 -6.09 18.10
C MET A 84 -4.40 -6.24 17.90
N GLY A 85 -4.91 -7.46 17.84
CA GLY A 85 -6.31 -7.69 17.49
C GLY A 85 -6.56 -7.74 15.99
N THR A 86 -7.84 -7.74 15.62
CA THR A 86 -8.25 -7.99 14.22
C THR A 86 -7.87 -6.85 13.29
N ILE A 87 -7.26 -7.19 12.15
CA ILE A 87 -6.89 -6.22 11.12
C ILE A 87 -8.15 -5.65 10.45
N ASP A 88 -8.29 -4.33 10.48
CA ASP A 88 -9.39 -3.58 9.87
C ASP A 88 -8.99 -2.91 8.56
N ILE A 89 -7.71 -2.52 8.46
CA ILE A 89 -7.17 -1.79 7.33
C ILE A 89 -5.91 -2.52 6.85
N LEU A 90 -5.84 -2.79 5.54
CA LEU A 90 -4.62 -3.26 4.88
C LEU A 90 -4.13 -2.18 3.92
N VAL A 91 -2.90 -1.72 4.10
CA VAL A 91 -2.15 -0.98 3.09
C VAL A 91 -1.13 -1.92 2.46
N ASN A 92 -1.47 -2.42 1.28
CA ASN A 92 -0.69 -3.39 0.53
C ASN A 92 0.31 -2.65 -0.37
N ASN A 93 1.46 -2.30 0.22
CA ASN A 93 2.41 -1.33 -0.37
C ASN A 93 3.73 -1.97 -0.83
N SER A 94 4.08 -3.18 -0.39
CA SER A 94 5.33 -3.83 -0.82
C SER A 94 5.49 -3.83 -2.34
N GLY A 95 6.66 -3.40 -2.81
CA GLY A 95 6.93 -3.36 -4.24
C GLY A 95 8.39 -3.10 -4.56
N VAL A 96 8.80 -3.57 -5.74
CA VAL A 96 10.15 -3.42 -6.30
C VAL A 96 10.06 -3.04 -7.78
N SER A 97 11.15 -2.53 -8.34
CA SER A 97 11.26 -2.20 -9.74
C SER A 97 12.65 -2.56 -10.27
N THR A 98 12.71 -2.91 -11.55
CA THR A 98 13.95 -2.96 -12.34
C THR A 98 13.86 -1.91 -13.45
N THR A 99 15.01 -1.36 -13.85
CA THR A 99 15.09 -0.33 -14.92
C THR A 99 15.93 -0.86 -16.06
N GLN A 100 15.26 -1.27 -17.15
CA GLN A 100 15.91 -1.84 -18.33
C GLN A 100 14.97 -1.85 -19.54
N LYS A 101 15.50 -1.97 -20.75
CA LYS A 101 14.67 -2.13 -21.95
C LYS A 101 13.97 -3.48 -21.91
N LEU A 102 12.76 -3.56 -22.45
CA LEU A 102 11.98 -4.81 -22.47
C LEU A 102 12.70 -5.98 -23.15
N VAL A 103 13.52 -5.68 -24.16
CA VAL A 103 14.29 -6.72 -24.88
C VAL A 103 15.46 -7.29 -24.08
N ASP A 104 15.88 -6.61 -23.01
CA ASP A 104 17.01 -6.98 -22.16
C ASP A 104 16.56 -7.57 -20.81
N VAL A 105 15.24 -7.72 -20.59
CA VAL A 105 14.70 -8.27 -19.33
C VAL A 105 15.06 -9.75 -19.21
N SER A 106 15.75 -10.09 -18.13
CA SER A 106 16.01 -11.49 -17.78
C SER A 106 14.79 -12.15 -17.12
N PRO A 107 14.67 -13.50 -17.19
CA PRO A 107 13.65 -14.21 -16.42
C PRO A 107 13.69 -13.89 -14.90
N ASP A 108 14.90 -13.81 -14.32
CA ASP A 108 15.07 -13.50 -12.89
C ASP A 108 14.56 -12.10 -12.53
N ASP A 109 14.83 -11.09 -13.36
CA ASP A 109 14.31 -9.73 -13.14
C ASP A 109 12.80 -9.67 -13.31
N TYR A 110 12.26 -10.42 -14.26
CA TYR A 110 10.82 -10.54 -14.45
C TYR A 110 10.16 -11.17 -13.22
N ASP A 111 10.67 -12.31 -12.74
CA ASP A 111 10.14 -13.04 -11.60
C ASP A 111 10.29 -12.21 -10.31
N TYR A 112 11.43 -11.56 -10.09
CA TYR A 112 11.65 -10.66 -8.94
C TYR A 112 10.56 -9.59 -8.82
N VAL A 113 10.22 -8.94 -9.93
CA VAL A 113 9.17 -7.91 -9.94
C VAL A 113 7.78 -8.54 -9.79
N LYS A 114 7.49 -9.62 -10.51
CA LYS A 114 6.17 -10.25 -10.50
C LYS A 114 5.87 -10.93 -9.17
N ASP A 115 6.83 -11.61 -8.58
CA ASP A 115 6.65 -12.30 -7.30
C ASP A 115 6.39 -11.32 -6.16
N THR A 116 7.09 -10.19 -6.15
CA THR A 116 6.85 -9.17 -5.12
C THR A 116 5.56 -8.38 -5.38
N ASN A 117 5.44 -7.77 -6.57
CA ASN A 117 4.41 -6.74 -6.82
C ASN A 117 3.03 -7.31 -7.12
N THR A 118 2.96 -8.53 -7.68
CA THR A 118 1.69 -9.12 -8.12
C THR A 118 1.31 -10.32 -7.24
N ARG A 119 2.17 -11.35 -7.23
CA ARG A 119 1.92 -12.58 -6.48
C ARG A 119 1.87 -12.30 -4.98
N GLY A 120 2.86 -11.59 -4.45
CA GLY A 120 2.92 -11.22 -3.04
C GLY A 120 1.76 -10.33 -2.62
N ALA A 121 1.48 -9.28 -3.40
CA ALA A 121 0.34 -8.40 -3.14
C ALA A 121 -1.00 -9.15 -3.13
N PHE A 122 -1.18 -10.12 -4.04
CA PHE A 122 -2.39 -10.95 -4.07
C PHE A 122 -2.54 -11.78 -2.80
N PHE A 123 -1.49 -12.50 -2.38
CA PHE A 123 -1.58 -13.39 -1.21
C PHE A 123 -1.68 -12.64 0.11
N VAL A 124 -1.05 -11.48 0.26
CA VAL A 124 -1.25 -10.61 1.44
C VAL A 124 -2.71 -10.15 1.52
N ALA A 125 -3.26 -9.63 0.41
CA ALA A 125 -4.66 -9.20 0.37
C ALA A 125 -5.63 -10.36 0.63
N GLN A 126 -5.37 -11.54 0.05
CA GLN A 126 -6.20 -12.73 0.23
C GLN A 126 -6.20 -13.20 1.68
N GLU A 127 -5.04 -13.28 2.34
CA GLU A 127 -4.95 -13.76 3.71
C GLU A 127 -5.64 -12.82 4.70
N VAL A 128 -5.49 -11.50 4.54
CA VAL A 128 -6.24 -10.51 5.33
C VAL A 128 -7.73 -10.60 5.04
N ALA A 129 -8.13 -10.69 3.76
CA ALA A 129 -9.53 -10.78 3.39
C ALA A 129 -10.22 -12.03 3.95
N LYS A 130 -9.56 -13.20 4.00
CA LYS A 130 -10.10 -14.41 4.62
C LYS A 130 -10.53 -14.15 6.08
N ARG A 131 -9.70 -13.43 6.85
CA ARG A 131 -9.97 -13.09 8.24
C ARG A 131 -11.10 -12.07 8.36
N MET A 132 -11.09 -11.02 7.54
CA MET A 132 -12.17 -10.04 7.47
C MET A 132 -13.52 -10.70 7.09
N ILE A 133 -13.54 -11.63 6.13
CA ILE A 133 -14.73 -12.39 5.74
C ILE A 133 -15.24 -13.28 6.87
N ALA A 134 -14.34 -13.98 7.56
CA ALA A 134 -14.72 -14.81 8.70
C ALA A 134 -15.36 -13.96 9.82
N ARG A 135 -14.79 -12.79 10.11
CA ARG A 135 -15.32 -11.83 11.07
C ARG A 135 -16.68 -11.28 10.63
N SER A 136 -16.82 -10.89 9.36
CA SER A 136 -18.09 -10.40 8.81
C SER A 136 -19.22 -11.43 8.94
N ARG A 137 -18.93 -12.71 8.68
CA ARG A 137 -19.90 -13.80 8.81
C ARG A 137 -20.28 -14.14 10.26
N GLY A 138 -19.35 -13.95 11.21
CA GLY A 138 -19.57 -14.20 12.63
C GLY A 138 -20.17 -13.01 13.40
N ALA A 139 -20.23 -11.84 12.79
CA ALA A 139 -20.72 -10.62 13.42
C ALA A 139 -22.26 -10.58 13.48
N ALA A 140 -22.81 -10.03 14.56
CA ALA A 140 -24.22 -9.71 14.61
C ALA A 140 -24.57 -8.66 13.52
N PRO A 141 -25.80 -8.64 12.99
CA PRO A 141 -26.20 -7.66 11.98
C PRO A 141 -25.89 -6.22 12.41
N GLY A 142 -25.17 -5.48 11.57
CA GLY A 142 -24.81 -4.06 11.80
C GLY A 142 -23.62 -3.82 12.73
N THR A 143 -22.95 -4.86 13.26
CA THR A 143 -21.80 -4.68 14.17
C THR A 143 -20.45 -4.74 13.45
N PHE A 144 -20.39 -5.30 12.23
CA PHE A 144 -19.17 -5.27 11.43
C PHE A 144 -19.01 -3.91 10.73
N THR A 145 -18.02 -3.15 11.13
CA THR A 145 -17.74 -1.79 10.60
C THR A 145 -17.09 -1.78 9.22
N GLY A 146 -16.86 -2.97 8.65
CA GLY A 146 -16.25 -3.15 7.34
C GLY A 146 -14.74 -3.19 7.36
N GLY A 147 -14.16 -3.81 6.32
CA GLY A 147 -12.73 -3.83 6.06
C GLY A 147 -12.33 -2.80 5.00
N ARG A 148 -11.08 -2.32 5.05
CA ARG A 148 -10.48 -1.44 4.04
C ARG A 148 -9.19 -2.04 3.54
N ILE A 149 -9.08 -2.22 2.23
CA ILE A 149 -7.85 -2.69 1.58
C ILE A 149 -7.45 -1.64 0.55
N VAL A 150 -6.28 -1.06 0.74
CA VAL A 150 -5.68 -0.10 -0.20
C VAL A 150 -4.46 -0.76 -0.85
N ASN A 151 -4.58 -1.12 -2.11
CA ASN A 151 -3.47 -1.62 -2.91
C ASN A 151 -2.70 -0.43 -3.49
N VAL A 152 -1.41 -0.31 -3.17
CA VAL A 152 -0.55 0.73 -3.75
C VAL A 152 -0.08 0.28 -5.12
N ALA A 153 -0.77 0.79 -6.14
CA ALA A 153 -0.44 0.58 -7.55
C ALA A 153 0.60 1.62 -8.02
N SER A 154 0.39 2.23 -9.16
CA SER A 154 1.19 3.32 -9.71
C SER A 154 0.48 3.91 -10.92
N MET A 155 0.74 5.17 -11.25
CA MET A 155 0.37 5.74 -12.53
C MET A 155 1.01 4.97 -13.71
N ALA A 156 2.15 4.30 -13.50
CA ALA A 156 2.76 3.41 -14.48
C ALA A 156 1.90 2.18 -14.82
N GLY A 157 0.96 1.80 -13.96
CA GLY A 157 -0.05 0.78 -14.25
C GLY A 157 -1.21 1.26 -15.11
N LEU A 158 -1.38 2.58 -15.24
CA LEU A 158 -2.42 3.22 -16.07
C LEU A 158 -1.90 3.60 -17.45
N ARG A 159 -0.62 3.98 -17.54
CA ARG A 159 0.05 4.28 -18.81
C ARG A 159 1.47 3.70 -18.83
N PRO A 160 1.95 3.20 -19.96
CA PRO A 160 3.29 2.64 -20.05
C PRO A 160 4.35 3.74 -19.90
N LEU A 161 5.45 3.39 -19.22
CA LEU A 161 6.65 4.21 -19.13
C LEU A 161 7.84 3.41 -19.67
N SER A 162 8.74 4.09 -20.38
CA SER A 162 9.93 3.45 -20.94
C SER A 162 10.85 2.91 -19.86
N GLN A 163 11.50 1.77 -20.12
CA GLN A 163 12.49 1.11 -19.29
C GLN A 163 12.00 0.51 -17.96
N ILE A 164 10.72 0.64 -17.61
CA ILE A 164 10.11 0.00 -16.43
C ILE A 164 8.90 -0.86 -16.82
N GLY A 165 8.99 -1.53 -17.97
CA GLY A 165 7.85 -2.24 -18.56
C GLY A 165 7.30 -3.35 -17.66
N VAL A 166 8.15 -4.18 -17.04
CA VAL A 166 7.70 -5.27 -16.15
C VAL A 166 7.05 -4.69 -14.89
N TYR A 167 7.63 -3.62 -14.32
CA TYR A 167 7.00 -2.90 -13.22
C TYR A 167 5.62 -2.36 -13.60
N ALA A 168 5.51 -1.69 -14.76
CA ALA A 168 4.23 -1.16 -15.25
C ALA A 168 3.19 -2.27 -15.43
N MET A 169 3.56 -3.40 -16.02
CA MET A 169 2.71 -4.60 -16.14
C MET A 169 2.27 -5.12 -14.77
N SER A 170 3.17 -5.17 -13.79
CA SER A 170 2.84 -5.60 -12.43
C SER A 170 1.82 -4.68 -11.76
N LYS A 171 1.97 -3.36 -11.93
CA LYS A 171 1.05 -2.36 -11.37
C LYS A 171 -0.29 -2.31 -12.10
N ALA A 172 -0.33 -2.57 -13.40
CA ALA A 172 -1.58 -2.79 -14.14
C ALA A 172 -2.33 -4.03 -13.63
N ALA A 173 -1.60 -5.12 -13.33
CA ALA A 173 -2.20 -6.31 -12.71
C ALA A 173 -2.79 -6.01 -11.32
N VAL A 174 -2.11 -5.20 -10.48
CA VAL A 174 -2.63 -4.75 -9.18
C VAL A 174 -3.91 -3.92 -9.34
N ILE A 175 -3.97 -3.03 -10.33
CA ILE A 175 -5.17 -2.26 -10.64
C ILE A 175 -6.35 -3.18 -10.99
N HIS A 176 -6.12 -4.16 -11.87
CA HIS A 176 -7.19 -5.09 -12.28
C HIS A 176 -7.60 -6.02 -11.13
N MET A 177 -6.63 -6.55 -10.39
CA MET A 177 -6.83 -7.35 -9.17
C MET A 177 -7.70 -6.61 -8.15
N THR A 178 -7.47 -5.31 -7.95
CA THR A 178 -8.26 -4.47 -7.04
C THR A 178 -9.75 -4.49 -7.42
N LYS A 179 -10.08 -4.35 -8.69
CA LYS A 179 -11.47 -4.41 -9.18
C LYS A 179 -12.11 -5.78 -8.96
N ALA A 180 -11.36 -6.85 -9.23
CA ALA A 180 -11.86 -8.22 -9.00
C ALA A 180 -12.14 -8.47 -7.52
N MET A 181 -11.21 -8.10 -6.64
CA MET A 181 -11.36 -8.21 -5.19
C MET A 181 -12.54 -7.38 -4.67
N ALA A 182 -12.70 -6.14 -5.15
CA ALA A 182 -13.81 -5.27 -4.79
C ALA A 182 -15.16 -5.88 -5.15
N LEU A 183 -15.28 -6.49 -6.34
CA LEU A 183 -16.48 -7.16 -6.82
C LEU A 183 -16.82 -8.38 -5.95
N GLU A 184 -15.83 -9.22 -5.64
CA GLU A 184 -16.06 -10.48 -4.92
C GLU A 184 -16.27 -10.28 -3.42
N TRP A 185 -15.53 -9.32 -2.80
CA TRP A 185 -15.51 -9.16 -1.35
C TRP A 185 -16.45 -8.06 -0.84
N GLY A 186 -16.98 -7.21 -1.73
CA GLY A 186 -17.91 -6.14 -1.37
C GLY A 186 -19.12 -6.60 -0.58
N LYS A 187 -19.67 -7.79 -0.92
CA LYS A 187 -20.80 -8.40 -0.19
C LYS A 187 -20.53 -8.74 1.28
N PHE A 188 -19.25 -8.74 1.68
CA PHE A 188 -18.82 -8.94 3.07
C PHE A 188 -18.48 -7.62 3.77
N GLY A 189 -18.81 -6.46 3.17
CA GLY A 189 -18.50 -5.15 3.71
C GLY A 189 -17.02 -4.77 3.58
N ILE A 190 -16.27 -5.40 2.69
CA ILE A 190 -14.85 -5.10 2.46
C ILE A 190 -14.72 -4.20 1.22
N ASN A 191 -14.16 -3.00 1.42
CA ASN A 191 -13.84 -2.11 0.32
C ASN A 191 -12.38 -2.31 -0.11
N VAL A 192 -12.18 -2.52 -1.40
CA VAL A 192 -10.84 -2.69 -1.98
C VAL A 192 -10.63 -1.62 -3.04
N ASN A 193 -9.64 -0.76 -2.83
CA ASN A 193 -9.33 0.35 -3.71
C ASN A 193 -7.84 0.38 -4.06
N ALA A 194 -7.47 1.01 -5.17
CA ALA A 194 -6.09 1.24 -5.55
C ALA A 194 -5.72 2.71 -5.43
N LEU A 195 -4.57 2.98 -4.81
CA LEU A 195 -3.89 4.27 -4.89
C LEU A 195 -2.81 4.18 -5.96
N CYS A 196 -2.82 5.09 -6.92
CA CYS A 196 -1.88 5.17 -8.04
C CYS A 196 -1.03 6.44 -7.91
N PRO A 197 0.08 6.41 -7.17
CA PRO A 197 0.99 7.55 -7.08
C PRO A 197 1.63 7.88 -8.41
N GLY A 198 1.90 9.18 -8.63
CA GLY A 198 2.82 9.67 -9.64
C GLY A 198 4.28 9.51 -9.23
N TYR A 199 5.13 10.43 -9.68
CA TYR A 199 6.52 10.49 -9.25
C TYR A 199 6.62 11.09 -7.84
N ILE A 200 7.01 10.26 -6.89
CA ILE A 200 7.20 10.63 -5.49
C ILE A 200 8.67 10.40 -5.12
N ASP A 201 9.30 11.39 -4.49
CA ASP A 201 10.67 11.29 -4.00
C ASP A 201 10.73 10.32 -2.81
N THR A 202 11.46 9.23 -2.99
CA THR A 202 11.65 8.20 -1.98
C THR A 202 13.11 7.74 -1.98
N GLU A 203 13.53 7.00 -0.95
CA GLU A 203 14.88 6.45 -0.87
C GLU A 203 15.33 5.74 -2.16
N ILE A 204 14.39 5.07 -2.86
CA ILE A 204 14.71 4.27 -4.05
C ILE A 204 15.11 5.15 -5.25
N ASN A 205 14.55 6.33 -5.37
CA ASN A 205 14.70 7.18 -6.57
C ASN A 205 15.31 8.56 -6.28
N HIS A 206 15.63 8.87 -5.03
CA HIS A 206 16.15 10.18 -4.62
C HIS A 206 17.40 10.60 -5.42
N GLN A 207 18.35 9.68 -5.61
CA GLN A 207 19.57 9.95 -6.38
C GLN A 207 19.28 10.22 -7.85
N HIS A 208 18.25 9.58 -8.43
CA HIS A 208 17.87 9.80 -9.82
C HIS A 208 17.48 11.26 -10.07
N TRP A 209 16.77 11.89 -9.14
CA TRP A 209 16.32 13.29 -9.30
C TRP A 209 17.49 14.28 -9.35
N GLN A 210 18.68 13.93 -8.86
CA GLN A 210 19.88 14.75 -8.91
C GLN A 210 20.64 14.62 -10.25
N THR A 211 20.28 13.66 -11.09
CA THR A 211 20.93 13.44 -12.41
C THR A 211 20.33 14.38 -13.47
N GLU A 212 21.10 14.60 -14.55
CA GLU A 212 20.60 15.35 -15.73
C GLU A 212 19.33 14.73 -16.31
N ALA A 213 19.25 13.38 -16.37
CA ALA A 213 18.08 12.65 -16.85
C ALA A 213 16.87 12.87 -15.94
N GLY A 214 17.08 12.84 -14.62
CA GLY A 214 16.04 13.14 -13.63
C GLY A 214 15.52 14.57 -13.74
N GLN A 215 16.41 15.56 -13.90
CA GLN A 215 16.04 16.96 -14.10
C GLN A 215 15.26 17.18 -15.42
N LYS A 216 15.65 16.50 -16.50
CA LYS A 216 14.88 16.52 -17.75
C LYS A 216 13.47 15.96 -17.56
N LEU A 217 13.35 14.85 -16.81
CA LEU A 217 12.05 14.25 -16.49
C LEU A 217 11.20 15.21 -15.66
N ILE A 218 11.76 15.82 -14.60
CA ILE A 218 11.05 16.83 -13.79
C ILE A 218 10.52 17.97 -14.67
N ASN A 219 11.30 18.47 -15.60
CA ASN A 219 10.90 19.55 -16.51
C ASN A 219 9.76 19.17 -17.47
N MET A 220 9.52 17.86 -17.71
CA MET A 220 8.39 17.36 -18.51
C MET A 220 7.12 17.16 -17.67
N LEU A 221 7.21 17.17 -16.33
CA LEU A 221 6.03 17.04 -15.48
C LEU A 221 5.17 18.31 -15.56
N PRO A 222 3.83 18.19 -15.43
CA PRO A 222 2.91 19.32 -15.56
C PRO A 222 3.27 20.50 -14.64
N ARG A 223 3.66 20.23 -13.40
CA ARG A 223 4.05 21.26 -12.43
C ARG A 223 5.56 21.31 -12.16
N LYS A 224 6.37 20.64 -13.00
CA LYS A 224 7.83 20.63 -12.92
C LYS A 224 8.36 20.29 -11.51
N ARG A 225 7.72 19.37 -10.84
CA ARG A 225 8.09 18.92 -9.49
C ARG A 225 7.84 17.43 -9.31
N VAL A 226 8.57 16.83 -8.37
CA VAL A 226 8.32 15.49 -7.84
C VAL A 226 7.55 15.67 -6.53
N GLY A 227 6.55 14.83 -6.29
CA GLY A 227 5.80 14.82 -5.04
C GLY A 227 6.64 14.28 -3.88
N GLN A 228 6.20 14.58 -2.67
CA GLN A 228 6.75 14.01 -1.44
C GLN A 228 5.81 12.93 -0.90
N PRO A 229 6.28 11.94 -0.14
CA PRO A 229 5.42 10.89 0.43
C PRO A 229 4.17 11.43 1.13
N LYS A 230 4.29 12.53 1.87
CA LYS A 230 3.17 13.20 2.56
C LYS A 230 2.08 13.76 1.64
N ASP A 231 2.38 13.98 0.36
CA ASP A 231 1.38 14.47 -0.60
C ASP A 231 0.30 13.41 -0.88
N LEU A 232 0.54 12.15 -0.46
CA LEU A 232 -0.40 11.03 -0.57
C LEU A 232 -1.25 10.80 0.69
N ASP A 233 -0.95 11.47 1.80
CA ASP A 233 -1.56 11.21 3.12
C ASP A 233 -3.07 11.32 3.08
N LEU A 234 -3.60 12.40 2.52
CA LEU A 234 -5.04 12.63 2.46
C LEU A 234 -5.74 11.61 1.55
N SER A 235 -5.10 11.23 0.44
CA SER A 235 -5.62 10.21 -0.48
C SER A 235 -5.69 8.84 0.21
N LEU A 236 -4.67 8.48 0.98
CA LEU A 236 -4.66 7.25 1.77
C LEU A 236 -5.75 7.28 2.85
N LEU A 237 -5.79 8.33 3.65
CA LEU A 237 -6.76 8.47 4.75
C LEU A 237 -8.20 8.41 4.24
N MET A 238 -8.50 9.06 3.12
CA MET A 238 -9.81 8.96 2.48
C MET A 238 -10.19 7.52 2.15
N LEU A 239 -9.26 6.72 1.60
CA LEU A 239 -9.54 5.32 1.25
C LEU A 239 -9.64 4.40 2.47
N CYS A 240 -9.06 4.79 3.62
CA CYS A 240 -9.09 4.04 4.88
C CYS A 240 -10.26 4.44 5.79
N ALA A 241 -10.85 5.61 5.59
CA ALA A 241 -11.89 6.18 6.44
C ALA A 241 -13.16 5.32 6.49
N ASN A 242 -13.86 5.36 7.63
CA ASN A 242 -15.17 4.71 7.77
C ASN A 242 -16.23 5.34 6.85
N GLU A 243 -16.17 6.66 6.68
CA GLU A 243 -17.07 7.47 5.86
C GLU A 243 -16.97 7.12 4.38
N SER A 244 -15.87 6.52 3.94
CA SER A 244 -15.64 6.11 2.55
C SER A 244 -16.23 4.73 2.21
N HIS A 245 -17.23 4.26 2.98
CA HIS A 245 -17.83 2.94 2.80
C HIS A 245 -18.47 2.71 1.41
N PHE A 246 -18.81 3.79 0.69
CA PHE A 246 -19.38 3.72 -0.66
C PHE A 246 -18.31 3.77 -1.77
N ILE A 247 -17.03 3.92 -1.42
CA ILE A 247 -15.91 3.90 -2.36
C ILE A 247 -15.35 2.48 -2.40
N ASN A 248 -15.67 1.72 -3.46
CA ASN A 248 -15.22 0.35 -3.65
C ASN A 248 -14.85 0.10 -5.12
N GLY A 249 -13.68 -0.49 -5.38
CA GLY A 249 -13.15 -0.72 -6.73
C GLY A 249 -12.59 0.54 -7.39
N ALA A 250 -12.43 1.62 -6.66
CA ALA A 250 -11.89 2.86 -7.17
C ALA A 250 -10.38 2.74 -7.48
N ILE A 251 -9.96 3.43 -8.54
CA ILE A 251 -8.57 3.59 -8.95
C ILE A 251 -8.26 5.08 -8.84
N LEU A 252 -7.64 5.46 -7.73
CA LEU A 252 -7.38 6.86 -7.40
C LEU A 252 -5.96 7.24 -7.83
N SER A 253 -5.84 8.10 -8.85
CA SER A 253 -4.57 8.72 -9.23
C SER A 253 -4.26 9.90 -8.32
N ALA A 254 -3.03 9.92 -7.79
CA ALA A 254 -2.46 11.03 -7.03
C ALA A 254 -1.07 11.33 -7.61
N ASP A 255 -1.05 12.00 -8.77
CA ASP A 255 0.10 12.11 -9.66
C ASP A 255 0.37 13.53 -10.17
N ASP A 256 -0.25 14.54 -9.54
CA ASP A 256 -0.09 15.95 -9.88
C ASP A 256 -0.44 16.28 -11.36
N GLY A 257 -1.36 15.47 -11.95
CA GLY A 257 -1.83 15.63 -13.33
C GLY A 257 -0.93 14.98 -14.39
N PHE A 258 0.06 14.19 -14.00
CA PHE A 258 0.98 13.55 -14.96
C PHE A 258 0.29 12.48 -15.82
N GLY A 259 -0.76 11.84 -15.32
CA GLY A 259 -1.53 10.82 -16.03
C GLY A 259 -2.71 11.32 -16.84
N ALA A 260 -2.98 12.64 -16.82
CA ALA A 260 -4.11 13.26 -17.50
C ALA A 260 -3.93 13.32 -19.01
#